data_5a6189d5138770898fddf665dfd0d59e
#
_entry.id   5a6189d5138770898fddf665dfd0d59e
#
_cell.length_a   1.000
_cell.length_b   1.000
_cell.length_c   1.000
_cell.angle_alpha   90.00
_cell.angle_beta   90.00
_cell.angle_gamma   90.00
#
_symmetry.space_group_name_H-M   'P 1'
#
loop_
_entity.id
_entity.type
_entity.pdbx_description
1 polymer ?
#
loop_
_entity_poly.entity_id
_entity_poly.type
_entity_poly.pdbx_seq_one_letter_code
_entity_poly.pdbx_strand_id
1 'polypeptide(L)'
;VDLAALMQHLAAREINELMVEAGPGLCGALLAAQLLDEVVIYYAPHILGSSAQGMFTLPGLTDMQQRWALRIQDVRAIGDDWRVTARVVSA
;
A
#
# COMPACT_ATOMS: atom_id res chain seq x y z
N VAL A 1 18.02 -5.42 -0.82
CA VAL A 1 17.69 -4.58 -1.98
C VAL A 1 17.41 -3.16 -1.52
N ASP A 2 18.03 -2.21 -2.16
CA ASP A 2 17.79 -0.78 -1.91
C ASP A 2 16.61 -0.32 -2.76
N LEU A 3 15.44 -0.23 -2.15
CA LEU A 3 14.21 0.15 -2.84
C LEU A 3 14.26 1.60 -3.36
N ALA A 4 14.84 2.51 -2.58
CA ALA A 4 14.95 3.91 -3.00
C ALA A 4 15.84 4.04 -4.25
N ALA A 5 16.96 3.33 -4.28
CA ALA A 5 17.86 3.32 -5.43
C ALA A 5 17.16 2.71 -6.66
N LEU A 6 16.37 1.66 -6.48
CA LEU A 6 15.59 1.06 -7.56
C LEU A 6 14.59 2.06 -8.14
N MET A 7 13.87 2.79 -7.29
CA MET A 7 12.90 3.79 -7.74
C MET A 7 13.58 4.92 -8.50
N GLN A 8 14.76 5.37 -8.04
CA GLN A 8 15.54 6.40 -8.73
C GLN A 8 16.03 5.90 -10.10
N HIS A 9 16.44 4.64 -10.18
CA HIS A 9 16.85 4.03 -11.43
C HIS A 9 15.69 4.00 -12.45
N LEU A 10 14.50 3.62 -12.01
CA LEU A 10 13.32 3.58 -12.86
C LEU A 10 12.92 5.00 -13.30
N ALA A 11 13.00 5.98 -12.41
CA ALA A 11 12.72 7.37 -12.75
C ALA A 11 13.70 7.91 -13.79
N ALA A 12 14.98 7.55 -13.68
CA ALA A 12 16.00 7.94 -14.66
C ALA A 12 15.73 7.35 -16.05
N ARG A 13 14.95 6.25 -16.12
CA ARG A 13 14.50 5.65 -17.38
C ARG A 13 13.14 6.18 -17.85
N GLU A 14 12.72 7.32 -17.28
CA GLU A 14 11.48 8.02 -17.64
C GLU A 14 10.20 7.21 -17.31
N ILE A 15 10.26 6.36 -16.31
CA ILE A 15 9.09 5.67 -15.79
C ILE A 15 8.42 6.58 -14.77
N ASN A 16 7.22 7.07 -15.09
CA ASN A 16 6.49 8.02 -14.26
C ASN A 16 5.52 7.35 -13.29
N GLU A 17 5.01 6.18 -13.65
CA GLU A 17 4.11 5.40 -12.82
C GLU A 17 4.57 3.96 -12.76
N LEU A 18 4.48 3.37 -11.58
CA LEU A 18 4.79 1.97 -11.35
C LEU A 18 3.70 1.36 -10.47
N MET A 19 3.02 0.33 -10.97
CA MET A 19 2.09 -0.45 -10.18
C MET A 19 2.83 -1.63 -9.57
N VAL A 20 2.70 -1.79 -8.26
CA VAL A 20 3.29 -2.91 -7.53
C VAL A 20 2.18 -3.81 -7.00
N GLU A 21 2.21 -5.07 -7.41
CA GLU A 21 1.37 -6.12 -6.87
C GLU A 21 2.29 -7.09 -6.12
N ALA A 22 2.21 -7.07 -4.80
CA ALA A 22 3.16 -7.80 -3.99
C ALA A 22 2.53 -8.29 -2.69
N GLY A 23 3.23 -9.19 -2.01
CA GLY A 23 2.83 -9.64 -0.69
C GLY A 23 3.10 -8.58 0.38
N PRO A 24 2.66 -8.85 1.64
CA PRO A 24 2.72 -7.86 2.71
C PRO A 24 4.14 -7.44 3.10
N GLY A 25 5.14 -8.30 2.89
CA GLY A 25 6.53 -7.97 3.20
C GLY A 25 7.06 -6.83 2.34
N LEU A 26 6.95 -6.93 1.01
CA LEU A 26 7.38 -5.88 0.10
C LEU A 26 6.50 -4.64 0.22
N CYS A 27 5.18 -4.81 0.33
CA CYS A 27 4.27 -3.68 0.54
C CYS A 27 4.61 -2.91 1.82
N GLY A 28 4.89 -3.61 2.91
CA GLY A 28 5.31 -3.00 4.18
C GLY A 28 6.64 -2.27 4.05
N ALA A 29 7.61 -2.85 3.36
CA ALA A 29 8.92 -2.23 3.14
C ALA A 29 8.82 -0.94 2.31
N LEU A 30 7.99 -0.95 1.25
CA LEU A 30 7.75 0.23 0.43
C LEU A 30 7.08 1.34 1.24
N LEU A 31 6.09 0.99 2.06
CA LEU A 31 5.40 1.97 2.91
C LEU A 31 6.35 2.55 3.95
N ALA A 32 7.12 1.73 4.64
CA ALA A 32 8.07 2.18 5.65
C ALA A 32 9.17 3.07 5.05
N ALA A 33 9.57 2.82 3.80
CA ALA A 33 10.55 3.63 3.09
C ALA A 33 9.95 4.91 2.47
N GLN A 34 8.64 5.13 2.66
CA GLN A 34 7.91 6.29 2.11
C GLN A 34 7.94 6.34 0.57
N LEU A 35 7.87 5.19 -0.06
CA LEU A 35 7.92 5.06 -1.52
C LEU A 35 6.55 4.79 -2.16
N LEU A 36 5.48 4.69 -1.35
CA LEU A 36 4.11 4.53 -1.84
C LEU A 36 3.40 5.87 -1.90
N ASP A 37 2.85 6.19 -3.06
CA ASP A 37 2.04 7.39 -3.26
C ASP A 37 0.56 7.09 -3.14
N GLU A 38 0.13 5.95 -3.65
CA GLU A 38 -1.28 5.59 -3.77
C GLU A 38 -1.47 4.11 -3.48
N VAL A 39 -2.56 3.79 -2.82
CA VAL A 39 -2.98 2.42 -2.53
C VAL A 39 -4.34 2.17 -3.16
N VAL A 40 -4.47 1.06 -3.88
CA VAL A 40 -5.74 0.59 -4.43
C VAL A 40 -6.10 -0.69 -3.71
N ILE A 41 -7.23 -0.67 -2.99
CA ILE A 41 -7.66 -1.78 -2.14
C ILE A 41 -8.99 -2.31 -2.65
N TYR A 42 -9.08 -3.64 -2.82
CA TYR A 42 -10.30 -4.32 -3.16
C TYR A 42 -10.84 -5.05 -1.93
N TYR A 43 -12.10 -4.78 -1.59
CA TYR A 43 -12.79 -5.46 -0.51
C TYR A 43 -13.79 -6.46 -1.09
N ALA A 44 -13.54 -7.74 -0.88
CA ALA A 44 -14.50 -8.79 -1.20
C ALA A 44 -15.51 -8.93 -0.06
N PRO A 45 -16.74 -9.40 -0.34
CA PRO A 45 -17.77 -9.55 0.69
C PRO A 45 -17.57 -10.83 1.52
N HIS A 46 -16.39 -10.96 2.12
CA HIS A 46 -16.01 -12.11 2.95
C HIS A 46 -15.39 -11.67 4.26
N ILE A 47 -15.68 -12.41 5.31
CA ILE A 47 -15.06 -12.21 6.62
C ILE A 47 -14.04 -13.32 6.83
N LEU A 48 -12.79 -12.94 7.08
CA LEU A 48 -11.70 -13.86 7.35
C LEU A 48 -11.34 -13.86 8.84
N GLY A 49 -10.79 -14.96 9.30
CA GLY A 49 -10.36 -15.06 10.70
C GLY A 49 -9.10 -14.24 10.99
N SER A 50 -8.76 -14.13 12.27
CA SER A 50 -7.60 -13.35 12.73
C SER A 50 -6.26 -13.91 12.27
N SER A 51 -6.23 -15.17 11.80
CA SER A 51 -5.04 -15.78 11.21
C SER A 51 -4.82 -15.40 9.76
N ALA A 52 -5.73 -14.65 9.14
CA ALA A 52 -5.58 -14.18 7.76
C ALA A 52 -4.37 -13.23 7.66
N GLN A 53 -3.73 -13.24 6.49
CA GLN A 53 -2.57 -12.40 6.23
C GLN A 53 -2.99 -10.94 6.05
N GLY A 54 -2.33 -10.03 6.75
CA GLY A 54 -2.54 -8.60 6.57
C GLY A 54 -1.93 -8.09 5.26
N MET A 55 -2.32 -6.87 4.84
CA MET A 55 -1.82 -6.27 3.61
C MET A 55 -0.37 -5.78 3.72
N PHE A 56 0.05 -5.38 4.92
CA PHE A 56 1.38 -4.82 5.16
C PHE A 56 2.01 -5.47 6.39
N THR A 57 3.27 -5.86 6.25
CA THR A 57 4.08 -6.27 7.40
C THR A 57 4.85 -5.04 7.88
N LEU A 58 4.51 -4.55 9.07
CA LEU A 58 5.08 -3.34 9.66
C LEU A 58 5.48 -3.63 11.12
N PRO A 59 6.60 -4.33 11.35
CA PRO A 59 6.94 -4.80 12.68
C PRO A 59 7.22 -3.70 13.70
N GLY A 60 7.57 -2.49 13.24
CA GLY A 60 7.81 -1.37 14.12
C GLY A 60 6.56 -0.56 14.49
N LEU A 61 5.40 -0.89 13.92
CA LEU A 61 4.17 -0.13 14.13
C LEU A 61 3.38 -0.74 15.30
N THR A 62 3.56 -0.18 16.48
CA THR A 62 2.94 -0.69 17.72
C THR A 62 2.02 0.31 18.40
N ASP A 63 1.94 1.56 17.91
CA ASP A 63 1.19 2.65 18.51
C ASP A 63 0.35 3.34 17.45
N MET A 64 -0.85 3.79 17.80
CA MET A 64 -1.74 4.54 16.91
C MET A 64 -1.11 5.84 16.41
N GLN A 65 -0.21 6.44 17.18
CA GLN A 65 0.52 7.64 16.74
C GLN A 65 1.50 7.37 15.60
N GLN A 66 1.89 6.11 15.43
CA GLN A 66 2.79 5.68 14.36
C GLN A 66 2.04 5.29 13.09
N ARG A 67 0.70 5.35 13.12
CA ARG A 67 -0.12 4.92 12.00
C ARG A 67 0.13 5.75 10.75
N TRP A 68 -0.04 5.11 9.61
CA TRP A 68 -0.03 5.80 8.32
C TRP A 68 -1.45 6.26 7.99
N ALA A 69 -1.58 7.51 7.60
CA ALA A 69 -2.87 8.08 7.23
C ALA A 69 -3.09 7.92 5.73
N LEU A 70 -4.33 7.69 5.35
CA LEU A 70 -4.75 7.62 3.95
C LEU A 70 -5.80 8.70 3.69
N ARG A 71 -5.77 9.27 2.49
CA ARG A 71 -6.82 10.15 2.00
C ARG A 71 -7.56 9.43 0.89
N ILE A 72 -8.79 9.04 1.17
CA ILE A 72 -9.63 8.32 0.20
C ILE A 72 -10.03 9.29 -0.91
N GLN A 73 -9.78 8.87 -2.15
CA GLN A 73 -10.07 9.67 -3.33
C GLN A 73 -11.23 9.13 -4.14
N ASP A 74 -11.43 7.82 -4.12
CA ASP A 74 -12.49 7.19 -4.89
C ASP A 74 -12.92 5.89 -4.24
N VAL A 75 -14.22 5.62 -4.24
CA VAL A 75 -14.80 4.36 -3.78
C VAL A 75 -15.82 3.91 -4.81
N ARG A 76 -15.65 2.72 -5.35
CA ARG A 76 -16.53 2.19 -6.39
C ARG A 76 -16.90 0.74 -6.14
N ALA A 77 -18.13 0.40 -6.49
CA ALA A 77 -18.54 -0.99 -6.61
C ALA A 77 -17.99 -1.57 -7.91
N ILE A 78 -17.31 -2.70 -7.82
CA ILE A 78 -16.75 -3.44 -8.95
C ILE A 78 -17.29 -4.88 -8.83
N GLY A 79 -18.38 -5.17 -9.57
CA GLY A 79 -19.09 -6.43 -9.36
C GLY A 79 -19.60 -6.54 -7.94
N ASP A 80 -19.21 -7.59 -7.23
CA ASP A 80 -19.58 -7.80 -5.82
C ASP A 80 -18.57 -7.18 -4.84
N ASP A 81 -17.47 -6.62 -5.36
CA ASP A 81 -16.40 -6.05 -4.55
C ASP A 81 -16.52 -4.53 -4.47
N TRP A 82 -15.83 -3.94 -3.51
CA TRP A 82 -15.58 -2.50 -3.45
C TRP A 82 -14.12 -2.22 -3.75
N ARG A 83 -13.85 -1.20 -4.58
CA ARG A 83 -12.49 -0.71 -4.82
C ARG A 83 -12.33 0.65 -4.16
N VAL A 84 -11.35 0.77 -3.29
CA VAL A 84 -10.98 2.02 -2.62
C VAL A 84 -9.62 2.46 -3.15
N THR A 85 -9.58 3.69 -3.68
CA THR A 85 -8.33 4.33 -4.11
C THR A 85 -8.00 5.44 -3.11
N ALA A 86 -6.81 5.41 -2.55
CA ALA A 86 -6.41 6.36 -1.52
C ALA A 86 -4.95 6.78 -1.70
N ARG A 87 -4.65 8.03 -1.39
CA ARG A 87 -3.28 8.52 -1.32
C ARG A 87 -2.72 8.27 0.07
N VAL A 88 -1.44 7.92 0.10
CA VAL A 88 -0.71 7.82 1.36
C VAL A 88 -0.32 9.23 1.79
N VAL A 89 -0.76 9.60 2.97
CA VAL A 89 -0.39 10.87 3.59
C VAL A 89 0.69 10.55 4.62
N SER A 90 1.77 11.32 4.63
CA SER A 90 2.86 11.08 5.58
C SER A 90 2.33 11.10 7.01
N ALA A 91 2.82 10.13 7.79
CA ALA A 91 2.43 9.99 9.18
C ALA A 91 2.82 11.21 10.03
#